data_3b60a1492943b2ea7d5881527081ca4b
#
_entry.id   3b60a1492943b2ea7d5881527081ca4b
#
_cell.length_a   1.000
_cell.length_b   1.000
_cell.length_c   1.000
_cell.angle_alpha   90.00
_cell.angle_beta   90.00
_cell.angle_gamma   90.00
#
_symmetry.space_group_name_H-M   'P 1'
#
loop_
_entity.id
_entity.type
_entity.pdbx_description
1 polymer ?
#
loop_
_entity_poly.entity_id
_entity_poly.type
_entity_poly.pdbx_seq_one_letter_code
_entity_poly.pdbx_strand_id
1 'polypeptide(L)'
;NDWAAGLPGFTDLHPQAPVEDSQGCLMVLHEIQEWFKGITGLPGVTTQPLAGAQGELVGLKLFQAYHRDKCETRDVILIPRSAHGTNFATATMAGFGGKQGKIVYLEADNEGRVLNEDLDLRIEEYGERIAGVMITNPNTSGIFESSFKQIAEKIHALGGLVYMDGANMNAIAGWIDLDALGVDAVHNNLHKTWTIPHGGGGPGDAIVAVSEKLIPFLPGYQIEFNGECYTPVKPEKSIGSFHRHWGNFAHKVRCYAYLLRLGREGVRRMSAIAVLSARYLHEQLREDYATLPTGSDAEPRMHEFILTLKTEDFAALESVGLRKADAAPRIGKLFLDFGFHAPTVAWPEPLGLMIEPTESYSKAELDRFAEAVKAILQLIKEHPQALISAPHFTCIDRVEEVEANRDVCLSESLET
;
A
#
# COMPACT_ATOMS: atom_id res chain seq x y z
N ASN A 1 -12.50 -6.96 16.80
CA ASN A 1 -12.07 -7.77 15.66
C ASN A 1 -11.42 -9.09 16.11
N ASP A 2 -10.50 -9.03 17.08
CA ASP A 2 -9.81 -10.22 17.61
C ASP A 2 -10.76 -11.20 18.31
N TRP A 3 -11.70 -10.68 19.08
CA TRP A 3 -12.75 -11.51 19.69
C TRP A 3 -13.52 -12.31 18.62
N ALA A 4 -13.93 -11.68 17.52
CA ALA A 4 -14.65 -12.36 16.44
C ALA A 4 -13.80 -13.46 15.78
N ALA A 5 -12.51 -13.18 15.52
CA ALA A 5 -11.59 -14.17 14.95
C ALA A 5 -11.28 -15.33 15.91
N GLY A 6 -11.44 -15.13 17.22
CA GLY A 6 -11.25 -16.14 18.26
C GLY A 6 -12.47 -17.01 18.58
N LEU A 7 -13.60 -16.83 17.87
CA LEU A 7 -14.78 -17.65 18.08
C LEU A 7 -14.54 -19.11 17.67
N PRO A 8 -15.02 -20.10 18.43
CA PRO A 8 -14.79 -21.54 18.18
C PRO A 8 -15.17 -21.97 16.77
N GLY A 9 -16.24 -21.40 16.20
CA GLY A 9 -16.65 -21.70 14.81
C GLY A 9 -15.64 -21.30 13.73
N PHE A 10 -14.62 -20.50 14.08
CA PHE A 10 -13.54 -20.11 13.16
C PHE A 10 -12.19 -20.72 13.56
N THR A 11 -11.94 -20.95 14.84
CA THR A 11 -10.65 -21.46 15.35
C THR A 11 -10.56 -22.98 15.31
N ASP A 12 -11.68 -23.67 15.45
CA ASP A 12 -11.71 -25.13 15.58
C ASP A 12 -11.99 -25.84 14.23
N LEU A 13 -12.09 -25.06 13.16
CA LEU A 13 -12.36 -25.57 11.80
C LEU A 13 -11.11 -25.50 10.93
N HIS A 14 -10.76 -26.62 10.29
CA HIS A 14 -9.65 -26.65 9.35
C HIS A 14 -10.04 -25.97 8.02
N PRO A 15 -9.17 -25.20 7.38
CA PRO A 15 -9.47 -24.54 6.10
C PRO A 15 -9.86 -25.49 4.95
N GLN A 16 -9.56 -26.78 5.04
CA GLN A 16 -9.91 -27.81 4.07
C GLN A 16 -11.01 -28.77 4.58
N ALA A 17 -11.79 -28.35 5.58
CA ALA A 17 -12.96 -29.10 6.00
C ALA A 17 -13.96 -29.24 4.83
N PRO A 18 -14.82 -30.27 4.85
CA PRO A 18 -15.89 -30.41 3.86
C PRO A 18 -16.73 -29.13 3.72
N VAL A 19 -17.23 -28.88 2.50
CA VAL A 19 -17.98 -27.65 2.19
C VAL A 19 -19.22 -27.51 3.10
N GLU A 20 -19.89 -28.61 3.38
CA GLU A 20 -21.06 -28.67 4.26
C GLU A 20 -20.74 -28.25 5.71
N ASP A 21 -19.53 -28.52 6.19
CA ASP A 21 -19.10 -28.18 7.55
C ASP A 21 -18.54 -26.73 7.64
N SER A 22 -18.13 -26.16 6.49
CA SER A 22 -17.44 -24.87 6.43
C SER A 22 -18.32 -23.71 5.94
N GLN A 23 -19.63 -23.85 5.91
CA GLN A 23 -20.55 -22.86 5.33
C GLN A 23 -20.40 -21.46 5.95
N GLY A 24 -20.21 -21.35 7.27
CA GLY A 24 -19.98 -20.05 7.93
C GLY A 24 -18.67 -19.37 7.50
N CYS A 25 -17.62 -20.15 7.27
CA CYS A 25 -16.35 -19.66 6.78
C CYS A 25 -16.46 -19.20 5.32
N LEU A 26 -17.14 -19.98 4.49
CA LEU A 26 -17.39 -19.63 3.09
C LEU A 26 -18.28 -18.40 2.96
N MET A 27 -19.27 -18.25 3.83
CA MET A 27 -20.08 -17.03 3.92
C MET A 27 -19.21 -15.80 4.17
N VAL A 28 -18.28 -15.84 5.13
CA VAL A 28 -17.38 -14.72 5.41
C VAL A 28 -16.55 -14.35 4.18
N LEU A 29 -16.03 -15.32 3.44
CA LEU A 29 -15.26 -15.07 2.22
C LEU A 29 -16.14 -14.47 1.12
N HIS A 30 -17.35 -14.98 0.94
CA HIS A 30 -18.33 -14.44 -0.02
C HIS A 30 -18.68 -12.98 0.31
N GLU A 31 -19.03 -12.71 1.56
CA GLU A 31 -19.39 -11.37 2.02
C GLU A 31 -18.22 -10.37 1.81
N ILE A 32 -16.99 -10.79 2.07
CA ILE A 32 -15.80 -9.96 1.76
C ILE A 32 -15.73 -9.66 0.26
N GLN A 33 -15.97 -10.65 -0.62
CA GLN A 33 -16.01 -10.41 -2.05
C GLN A 33 -17.06 -9.34 -2.39
N GLU A 34 -18.26 -9.46 -1.87
CA GLU A 34 -19.36 -8.52 -2.12
C GLU A 34 -19.07 -7.11 -1.57
N TRP A 35 -18.50 -7.02 -0.37
CA TRP A 35 -18.09 -5.74 0.20
C TRP A 35 -17.07 -5.03 -0.69
N PHE A 36 -16.02 -5.74 -1.15
CA PHE A 36 -14.97 -5.13 -1.96
C PHE A 36 -15.43 -4.81 -3.39
N LYS A 37 -16.39 -5.56 -3.96
CA LYS A 37 -17.08 -5.12 -5.18
C LYS A 37 -17.75 -3.77 -4.97
N GLY A 38 -18.48 -3.61 -3.86
CA GLY A 38 -19.16 -2.35 -3.53
C GLY A 38 -18.22 -1.19 -3.19
N ILE A 39 -17.05 -1.46 -2.60
CA ILE A 39 -16.05 -0.45 -2.24
C ILE A 39 -15.28 0.04 -3.47
N THR A 40 -14.97 -0.86 -4.39
CA THR A 40 -14.12 -0.55 -5.56
C THR A 40 -14.91 -0.23 -6.83
N GLY A 41 -16.18 -0.66 -6.91
CA GLY A 41 -16.98 -0.63 -8.15
C GLY A 41 -16.66 -1.76 -9.11
N LEU A 42 -15.62 -2.57 -8.85
CA LEU A 42 -15.17 -3.64 -9.74
C LEU A 42 -15.93 -4.95 -9.48
N PRO A 43 -16.40 -5.65 -10.52
CA PRO A 43 -17.33 -6.77 -10.37
C PRO A 43 -16.69 -8.09 -9.94
N GLY A 44 -15.39 -8.27 -10.09
CA GLY A 44 -14.67 -9.49 -9.71
C GLY A 44 -13.76 -9.25 -8.49
N VAL A 45 -13.74 -10.20 -7.55
CA VAL A 45 -12.87 -10.11 -6.35
C VAL A 45 -12.29 -11.47 -6.02
N THR A 46 -10.99 -11.54 -5.76
CA THR A 46 -10.35 -12.73 -5.19
C THR A 46 -9.74 -12.45 -3.83
N THR A 47 -9.86 -13.42 -2.95
CA THR A 47 -9.32 -13.41 -1.59
C THR A 47 -8.03 -14.24 -1.44
N GLN A 48 -7.43 -14.64 -2.57
CA GLN A 48 -6.25 -15.50 -2.59
C GLN A 48 -4.95 -14.84 -2.08
N PRO A 49 -4.64 -13.58 -2.39
CA PRO A 49 -3.38 -12.99 -1.97
C PRO A 49 -3.25 -12.86 -0.45
N LEU A 50 -2.01 -12.97 0.07
CA LEU A 50 -1.66 -12.84 1.49
C LEU A 50 -0.98 -11.51 1.83
N ALA A 51 -0.63 -10.73 0.84
CA ALA A 51 0.04 -9.43 1.01
C ALA A 51 -0.19 -8.57 -0.23
N GLY A 52 0.06 -7.25 -0.11
CA GLY A 52 -0.03 -6.33 -1.24
C GLY A 52 0.84 -6.74 -2.41
N ALA A 53 2.12 -7.04 -2.16
CA ALA A 53 3.05 -7.49 -3.21
C ALA A 53 2.57 -8.77 -3.92
N GLN A 54 1.92 -9.70 -3.20
CA GLN A 54 1.32 -10.86 -3.85
C GLN A 54 0.05 -10.48 -4.64
N GLY A 55 -0.70 -9.48 -4.18
CA GLY A 55 -1.82 -8.89 -4.93
C GLY A 55 -1.36 -8.24 -6.23
N GLU A 56 -0.24 -7.50 -6.18
CA GLU A 56 0.41 -6.96 -7.38
C GLU A 56 0.76 -8.08 -8.38
N LEU A 57 1.40 -9.15 -7.89
CA LEU A 57 1.77 -10.30 -8.71
C LEU A 57 0.53 -10.96 -9.35
N VAL A 58 -0.55 -11.12 -8.59
CA VAL A 58 -1.83 -11.64 -9.10
C VAL A 58 -2.34 -10.76 -10.24
N GLY A 59 -2.42 -9.44 -10.05
CA GLY A 59 -2.88 -8.51 -11.08
C GLY A 59 -2.07 -8.60 -12.37
N LEU A 60 -0.74 -8.60 -12.28
CA LEU A 60 0.13 -8.73 -13.45
C LEU A 60 0.02 -10.10 -14.13
N LYS A 61 -0.19 -11.18 -13.37
CA LYS A 61 -0.44 -12.50 -13.94
C LYS A 61 -1.81 -12.61 -14.63
N LEU A 62 -2.82 -11.90 -14.12
CA LEU A 62 -4.11 -11.76 -14.78
C LEU A 62 -3.97 -11.03 -16.13
N PHE A 63 -3.18 -9.94 -16.18
CA PHE A 63 -2.89 -9.22 -17.42
C PHE A 63 -2.22 -10.13 -18.46
N GLN A 64 -1.22 -10.89 -18.04
CA GLN A 64 -0.53 -11.85 -18.91
C GLN A 64 -1.48 -12.95 -19.41
N ALA A 65 -2.38 -13.44 -18.56
CA ALA A 65 -3.37 -14.46 -18.94
C ALA A 65 -4.38 -13.91 -19.95
N TYR A 66 -4.88 -12.72 -19.71
CA TYR A 66 -5.81 -12.03 -20.63
C TYR A 66 -5.20 -11.81 -22.01
N HIS A 67 -3.98 -11.25 -22.10
CA HIS A 67 -3.31 -11.03 -23.37
C HIS A 67 -2.99 -12.34 -24.09
N ARG A 68 -2.57 -13.35 -23.35
CA ARG A 68 -2.31 -14.69 -23.91
C ARG A 68 -3.57 -15.35 -24.49
N ASP A 69 -4.71 -15.19 -23.81
CA ASP A 69 -6.01 -15.69 -24.28
C ASP A 69 -6.43 -15.03 -25.59
N LYS A 70 -6.03 -13.79 -25.81
CA LYS A 70 -6.20 -13.04 -27.06
C LYS A 70 -5.13 -13.32 -28.12
N CYS A 71 -4.19 -14.22 -27.85
CA CYS A 71 -3.02 -14.47 -28.70
C CYS A 71 -2.15 -13.24 -28.93
N GLU A 72 -2.12 -12.30 -27.99
CA GLU A 72 -1.30 -11.07 -28.04
C GLU A 72 0.02 -11.28 -27.28
N THR A 73 1.11 -10.80 -27.87
CA THR A 73 2.43 -10.76 -27.20
C THR A 73 2.68 -9.35 -26.73
N ARG A 74 2.45 -9.12 -25.42
CA ARG A 74 2.67 -7.84 -24.75
C ARG A 74 3.67 -8.02 -23.64
N ASP A 75 4.85 -7.46 -23.82
CA ASP A 75 6.01 -7.70 -22.96
C ASP A 75 6.51 -6.43 -22.22
N VAL A 76 5.79 -5.31 -22.35
CA VAL A 76 6.15 -4.03 -21.74
C VAL A 76 5.12 -3.66 -20.67
N ILE A 77 5.60 -3.30 -19.47
CA ILE A 77 4.79 -2.68 -18.41
C ILE A 77 5.33 -1.28 -18.10
N LEU A 78 4.44 -0.30 -18.04
CA LEU A 78 4.78 1.08 -17.69
C LEU A 78 4.60 1.29 -16.19
N ILE A 79 5.59 1.89 -15.51
CA ILE A 79 5.52 2.16 -14.07
C ILE A 79 6.10 3.55 -13.78
N PRO A 80 5.36 4.48 -13.15
CA PRO A 80 5.89 5.76 -12.74
C PRO A 80 7.06 5.62 -11.76
N ARG A 81 8.05 6.51 -11.85
CA ARG A 81 9.17 6.54 -10.87
C ARG A 81 8.69 6.83 -9.45
N SER A 82 7.57 7.53 -9.31
CA SER A 82 6.93 7.79 -8.03
C SER A 82 6.16 6.60 -7.44
N ALA A 83 6.05 5.47 -8.17
CA ALA A 83 5.37 4.27 -7.68
C ALA A 83 6.14 3.61 -6.53
N HIS A 84 5.44 2.85 -5.72
CA HIS A 84 6.05 2.10 -4.63
C HIS A 84 7.10 1.10 -5.15
N GLY A 85 8.20 0.93 -4.42
CA GLY A 85 9.32 0.06 -4.84
C GLY A 85 8.93 -1.40 -5.10
N THR A 86 7.88 -1.91 -4.44
CA THR A 86 7.35 -3.27 -4.68
C THR A 86 6.80 -3.43 -6.10
N ASN A 87 6.28 -2.37 -6.72
CA ASN A 87 5.73 -2.44 -8.08
C ASN A 87 6.80 -2.89 -9.09
N PHE A 88 8.01 -2.34 -8.99
CA PHE A 88 9.14 -2.74 -9.85
C PHE A 88 9.61 -4.17 -9.56
N ALA A 89 9.72 -4.54 -8.29
CA ALA A 89 10.12 -5.87 -7.87
C ALA A 89 9.11 -6.92 -8.36
N THR A 90 7.82 -6.66 -8.16
CA THR A 90 6.74 -7.56 -8.55
C THR A 90 6.62 -7.68 -10.07
N ALA A 91 6.77 -6.57 -10.82
CA ALA A 91 6.82 -6.62 -12.28
C ALA A 91 7.97 -7.48 -12.78
N THR A 92 9.15 -7.39 -12.14
CA THR A 92 10.28 -8.26 -12.43
C THR A 92 9.96 -9.74 -12.15
N MET A 93 9.37 -10.04 -11.00
CA MET A 93 8.94 -11.41 -10.63
C MET A 93 7.85 -11.95 -11.57
N ALA A 94 6.97 -11.09 -12.06
CA ALA A 94 5.95 -11.45 -13.04
C ALA A 94 6.54 -11.81 -14.42
N GLY A 95 7.79 -11.39 -14.68
CA GLY A 95 8.50 -11.69 -15.92
C GLY A 95 8.59 -10.51 -16.91
N PHE A 96 8.21 -9.29 -16.46
CA PHE A 96 8.44 -8.07 -17.25
C PHE A 96 9.90 -7.58 -17.17
N GLY A 97 10.69 -8.08 -16.22
CA GLY A 97 12.12 -7.80 -16.13
C GLY A 97 12.98 -8.81 -16.88
N GLY A 98 14.18 -8.38 -17.29
CA GLY A 98 15.19 -9.28 -17.87
C GLY A 98 15.04 -9.54 -19.36
N LYS A 99 15.24 -10.80 -19.79
CA LYS A 99 15.33 -11.14 -21.23
C LYS A 99 13.97 -11.25 -21.95
N GLN A 100 12.88 -11.43 -21.20
CA GLN A 100 11.56 -11.77 -21.77
C GLN A 100 10.56 -10.61 -21.72
N GLY A 101 10.90 -9.51 -21.07
CA GLY A 101 10.02 -8.37 -20.94
C GLY A 101 10.76 -7.11 -20.53
N LYS A 102 10.07 -5.98 -20.51
CA LYS A 102 10.65 -4.69 -20.21
C LYS A 102 9.77 -3.89 -19.26
N ILE A 103 10.37 -3.41 -18.17
CA ILE A 103 9.79 -2.39 -17.33
C ILE A 103 10.24 -1.03 -17.88
N VAL A 104 9.29 -0.17 -18.21
CA VAL A 104 9.53 1.17 -18.72
C VAL A 104 9.08 2.18 -17.67
N TYR A 105 10.01 3.03 -17.25
CA TYR A 105 9.74 4.08 -16.29
C TYR A 105 9.01 5.24 -16.97
N LEU A 106 7.98 5.73 -16.28
CA LEU A 106 7.36 7.00 -16.61
C LEU A 106 7.93 8.07 -15.68
N GLU A 107 8.31 9.20 -16.26
CA GLU A 107 8.77 10.35 -15.49
C GLU A 107 7.59 11.03 -14.80
N ALA A 108 7.89 11.64 -13.64
CA ALA A 108 6.93 12.44 -12.89
C ALA A 108 7.21 13.94 -13.06
N ASP A 109 6.16 14.74 -12.96
CA ASP A 109 6.28 16.19 -12.87
C ASP A 109 6.79 16.62 -11.47
N ASN A 110 6.94 17.92 -11.26
CA ASN A 110 7.40 18.49 -10.00
C ASN A 110 6.43 18.23 -8.82
N GLU A 111 5.20 17.84 -9.11
CA GLU A 111 4.16 17.54 -8.12
C GLU A 111 4.07 16.03 -7.82
N GLY A 112 4.88 15.23 -8.52
CA GLY A 112 4.94 13.77 -8.35
C GLY A 112 3.86 13.01 -9.13
N ARG A 113 3.16 13.66 -10.09
CA ARG A 113 2.21 13.04 -11.00
C ARG A 113 2.91 12.52 -12.25
N VAL A 114 2.25 11.62 -12.96
CA VAL A 114 2.74 11.13 -14.25
C VAL A 114 2.86 12.27 -15.26
N LEU A 115 4.03 12.42 -15.85
CA LEU A 115 4.25 13.40 -16.92
C LEU A 115 3.60 12.90 -18.23
N ASN A 116 2.53 13.57 -18.64
CA ASN A 116 1.72 13.13 -19.79
C ASN A 116 2.50 13.08 -21.10
N GLU A 117 3.44 13.99 -21.30
CA GLU A 117 4.29 14.04 -22.49
C GLU A 117 5.22 12.81 -22.54
N ASP A 118 5.76 12.36 -21.40
CA ASP A 118 6.57 11.14 -21.36
C ASP A 118 5.72 9.90 -21.60
N LEU A 119 4.50 9.85 -21.06
CA LEU A 119 3.56 8.77 -21.36
C LEU A 119 3.29 8.66 -22.86
N ASP A 120 3.03 9.79 -23.54
CA ASP A 120 2.77 9.81 -24.97
C ASP A 120 4.00 9.33 -25.78
N LEU A 121 5.22 9.73 -25.39
CA LEU A 121 6.46 9.23 -25.98
C LEU A 121 6.62 7.71 -25.79
N ARG A 122 6.29 7.17 -24.61
CA ARG A 122 6.37 5.72 -24.38
C ARG A 122 5.31 4.96 -25.16
N ILE A 123 4.13 5.52 -25.30
CA ILE A 123 3.07 4.96 -26.14
C ILE A 123 3.52 4.89 -27.61
N GLU A 124 4.15 5.95 -28.14
CA GLU A 124 4.69 5.96 -29.49
C GLU A 124 5.84 4.94 -29.66
N GLU A 125 6.73 4.81 -28.66
CA GLU A 125 7.89 3.91 -28.70
C GLU A 125 7.50 2.43 -28.65
N TYR A 126 6.53 2.07 -27.80
CA TYR A 126 6.23 0.66 -27.50
C TYR A 126 4.91 0.15 -28.07
N GLY A 127 3.94 1.02 -28.31
CA GLY A 127 2.66 0.71 -28.95
C GLY A 127 1.97 -0.53 -28.42
N GLU A 128 1.62 -1.45 -29.28
CA GLU A 128 0.92 -2.70 -28.96
C GLU A 128 1.72 -3.66 -28.07
N ARG A 129 3.01 -3.43 -27.84
CA ARG A 129 3.80 -4.20 -26.87
C ARG A 129 3.44 -3.89 -25.43
N ILE A 130 2.78 -2.78 -25.17
CA ILE A 130 2.39 -2.38 -23.82
C ILE A 130 1.30 -3.32 -23.31
N ALA A 131 1.62 -4.13 -22.29
CA ALA A 131 0.67 -4.97 -21.58
C ALA A 131 -0.24 -4.15 -20.66
N GLY A 132 0.29 -3.06 -20.12
CA GLY A 132 -0.45 -2.15 -19.25
C GLY A 132 0.42 -1.14 -18.54
N VAL A 133 -0.22 -0.42 -17.64
CA VAL A 133 0.40 0.54 -16.71
C VAL A 133 0.10 0.14 -15.28
N MET A 134 1.01 0.41 -14.36
CA MET A 134 0.87 0.15 -12.93
C MET A 134 1.12 1.43 -12.15
N ILE A 135 0.09 1.96 -11.49
CA ILE A 135 0.10 3.28 -10.84
C ILE A 135 -0.36 3.16 -9.39
N THR A 136 0.39 3.75 -8.47
CA THR A 136 -0.05 3.94 -7.07
C THR A 136 -0.90 5.21 -6.99
N ASN A 137 -2.17 5.11 -6.57
CA ASN A 137 -3.04 6.27 -6.49
C ASN A 137 -3.97 6.23 -5.24
N PRO A 138 -3.89 7.23 -4.34
CA PRO A 138 -2.90 8.33 -4.31
C PRO A 138 -1.47 7.82 -4.20
N ASN A 139 -0.50 8.61 -4.69
CA ASN A 139 0.89 8.22 -4.61
C ASN A 139 1.44 8.29 -3.17
N THR A 140 2.66 7.81 -2.95
CA THR A 140 3.31 7.76 -1.63
C THR A 140 3.70 9.12 -1.05
N SER A 141 3.48 10.21 -1.79
CA SER A 141 3.59 11.58 -1.29
C SER A 141 2.23 12.16 -0.87
N GLY A 142 1.18 11.34 -0.90
CA GLY A 142 -0.19 11.74 -0.58
C GLY A 142 -0.85 12.59 -1.66
N ILE A 143 -0.41 12.52 -2.91
CA ILE A 143 -0.97 13.30 -4.02
C ILE A 143 -1.81 12.39 -4.90
N PHE A 144 -3.03 12.84 -5.20
CA PHE A 144 -3.94 12.13 -6.08
C PHE A 144 -3.57 12.38 -7.56
N GLU A 145 -3.44 11.30 -8.33
CA GLU A 145 -3.21 11.37 -9.77
C GLU A 145 -4.49 11.80 -10.50
N SER A 146 -4.61 13.09 -10.74
CA SER A 146 -5.81 13.68 -11.35
C SER A 146 -5.98 13.31 -12.83
N SER A 147 -4.89 12.95 -13.51
CA SER A 147 -4.92 12.51 -14.92
C SER A 147 -5.16 11.01 -15.08
N PHE A 148 -5.39 10.26 -13.98
CA PHE A 148 -5.52 8.80 -13.98
C PHE A 148 -6.49 8.29 -15.05
N LYS A 149 -7.68 8.90 -15.16
CA LYS A 149 -8.67 8.51 -16.15
C LYS A 149 -8.17 8.69 -17.60
N GLN A 150 -7.49 9.79 -17.87
CA GLN A 150 -6.91 10.06 -19.19
C GLN A 150 -5.79 9.06 -19.51
N ILE A 151 -4.96 8.71 -18.53
CA ILE A 151 -3.94 7.67 -18.65
C ILE A 151 -4.61 6.32 -18.98
N ALA A 152 -5.65 5.96 -18.24
CA ALA A 152 -6.39 4.74 -18.46
C ALA A 152 -7.00 4.67 -19.87
N GLU A 153 -7.63 5.74 -20.35
CA GLU A 153 -8.18 5.84 -21.70
C GLU A 153 -7.13 5.65 -22.78
N LYS A 154 -5.93 6.27 -22.63
CA LYS A 154 -4.80 6.10 -23.56
C LYS A 154 -4.31 4.64 -23.61
N ILE A 155 -4.15 4.02 -22.44
CA ILE A 155 -3.69 2.62 -22.34
C ILE A 155 -4.72 1.65 -22.91
N HIS A 156 -5.99 1.85 -22.60
CA HIS A 156 -7.09 1.02 -23.14
C HIS A 156 -7.22 1.15 -24.67
N ALA A 157 -6.99 2.33 -25.22
CA ALA A 157 -7.01 2.55 -26.67
C ALA A 157 -5.99 1.68 -27.42
N LEU A 158 -4.89 1.31 -26.75
CA LEU A 158 -3.88 0.38 -27.27
C LEU A 158 -4.21 -1.10 -27.00
N GLY A 159 -5.28 -1.38 -26.23
CA GLY A 159 -5.60 -2.71 -25.74
C GLY A 159 -4.81 -3.14 -24.50
N GLY A 160 -4.04 -2.25 -23.89
CA GLY A 160 -3.37 -2.46 -22.61
C GLY A 160 -4.35 -2.43 -21.44
N LEU A 161 -3.86 -2.76 -20.24
CA LEU A 161 -4.66 -2.84 -19.01
C LEU A 161 -4.09 -1.90 -17.93
N VAL A 162 -4.95 -1.50 -16.99
CA VAL A 162 -4.62 -0.54 -15.94
C VAL A 162 -4.65 -1.20 -14.58
N TYR A 163 -3.48 -1.28 -13.94
CA TYR A 163 -3.35 -1.73 -12.56
C TYR A 163 -3.21 -0.55 -11.63
N MET A 164 -4.05 -0.48 -10.61
CA MET A 164 -3.90 0.47 -9.52
C MET A 164 -3.33 -0.21 -8.28
N ASP A 165 -2.24 0.31 -7.76
CA ASP A 165 -1.79 -0.04 -6.42
C ASP A 165 -2.72 0.62 -5.40
N GLY A 166 -3.51 -0.21 -4.72
CA GLY A 166 -4.51 0.19 -3.74
C GLY A 166 -4.02 0.12 -2.29
N ALA A 167 -2.72 0.16 -2.06
CA ALA A 167 -2.16 0.21 -0.70
C ALA A 167 -2.70 1.41 0.09
N ASN A 168 -2.98 2.52 -0.58
CA ASN A 168 -3.46 3.77 -0.03
C ASN A 168 -5.00 3.92 -0.12
N MET A 169 -5.73 2.82 -0.05
CA MET A 169 -7.20 2.81 -0.18
C MET A 169 -7.92 3.64 0.90
N ASN A 170 -7.33 3.80 2.08
CA ASN A 170 -7.87 4.64 3.15
C ASN A 170 -8.04 6.12 2.75
N ALA A 171 -7.40 6.58 1.70
CA ALA A 171 -7.61 7.92 1.16
C ALA A 171 -8.91 8.06 0.34
N ILE A 172 -9.41 6.97 -0.27
CA ILE A 172 -10.42 7.04 -1.32
C ILE A 172 -11.57 6.03 -1.16
N ALA A 173 -11.50 5.12 -0.18
CA ALA A 173 -12.50 4.06 -0.01
C ALA A 173 -13.92 4.61 0.15
N GLY A 174 -14.83 4.12 -0.70
CA GLY A 174 -16.22 4.54 -0.72
C GLY A 174 -16.51 5.92 -1.35
N TRP A 175 -15.48 6.62 -1.86
CA TRP A 175 -15.60 7.92 -2.52
C TRP A 175 -15.39 7.84 -4.03
N ILE A 176 -14.59 6.92 -4.50
CA ILE A 176 -14.23 6.80 -5.91
C ILE A 176 -14.66 5.42 -6.43
N ASP A 177 -15.35 5.43 -7.56
CA ASP A 177 -15.65 4.24 -8.36
C ASP A 177 -14.45 3.97 -9.27
N LEU A 178 -13.74 2.87 -9.01
CA LEU A 178 -12.52 2.54 -9.73
C LEU A 178 -12.82 1.98 -11.12
N ASP A 179 -13.96 1.34 -11.33
CA ASP A 179 -14.38 0.89 -12.65
C ASP A 179 -14.63 2.11 -13.56
N ALA A 180 -15.36 3.10 -13.07
CA ALA A 180 -15.58 4.37 -13.79
C ALA A 180 -14.29 5.17 -14.02
N LEU A 181 -13.25 4.95 -13.20
CA LEU A 181 -11.93 5.53 -13.36
C LEU A 181 -11.09 4.80 -14.43
N GLY A 182 -11.48 3.60 -14.82
CA GLY A 182 -10.78 2.76 -15.81
C GLY A 182 -9.77 1.78 -15.22
N VAL A 183 -9.91 1.41 -13.95
CA VAL A 183 -9.05 0.40 -13.31
C VAL A 183 -9.46 -1.00 -13.76
N ASP A 184 -8.50 -1.82 -14.19
CA ASP A 184 -8.73 -3.22 -14.53
C ASP A 184 -8.42 -4.18 -13.38
N ALA A 185 -7.45 -3.83 -12.54
CA ALA A 185 -7.15 -4.58 -11.33
C ALA A 185 -6.61 -3.66 -10.23
N VAL A 186 -7.01 -3.90 -9.01
CA VAL A 186 -6.54 -3.20 -7.82
C VAL A 186 -6.35 -4.18 -6.67
N HIS A 187 -5.24 -4.12 -5.97
CA HIS A 187 -5.12 -4.81 -4.70
C HIS A 187 -5.47 -3.91 -3.52
N ASN A 188 -5.88 -4.52 -2.42
CA ASN A 188 -6.10 -3.87 -1.14
C ASN A 188 -5.34 -4.62 -0.07
N ASN A 189 -4.49 -3.92 0.67
CA ASN A 189 -3.80 -4.46 1.83
C ASN A 189 -4.74 -4.49 3.02
N LEU A 190 -5.12 -5.67 3.48
CA LEU A 190 -6.02 -5.78 4.64
C LEU A 190 -5.37 -5.28 5.93
N HIS A 191 -4.04 -5.36 6.00
CA HIS A 191 -3.22 -4.90 7.13
C HIS A 191 -2.89 -3.39 7.11
N LYS A 192 -3.46 -2.63 6.20
CA LYS A 192 -3.41 -1.17 6.19
C LYS A 192 -4.80 -0.60 6.49
N THR A 193 -5.58 -0.32 5.48
CA THR A 193 -6.92 0.29 5.60
C THR A 193 -7.92 -0.56 6.40
N TRP A 194 -7.79 -1.89 6.39
CA TRP A 194 -8.85 -2.81 6.84
C TRP A 194 -8.55 -3.47 8.20
N THR A 195 -7.68 -2.85 8.98
CA THR A 195 -7.47 -3.07 10.43
C THR A 195 -6.96 -4.44 10.89
N ILE A 196 -6.52 -5.30 9.99
CA ILE A 196 -5.90 -6.54 10.44
C ILE A 196 -4.47 -6.29 10.92
N PRO A 197 -3.94 -7.10 11.88
CA PRO A 197 -2.57 -6.94 12.32
C PRO A 197 -1.57 -7.33 11.22
N HIS A 198 -0.37 -6.72 11.26
CA HIS A 198 0.77 -7.01 10.37
C HIS A 198 1.95 -7.66 11.11
N GLY A 199 1.96 -7.58 12.44
CA GLY A 199 2.97 -8.19 13.31
C GLY A 199 4.39 -7.64 13.13
N GLY A 200 4.52 -6.37 12.72
CA GLY A 200 5.84 -5.74 12.53
C GLY A 200 6.64 -6.32 11.36
N GLY A 201 5.98 -6.73 10.29
CA GLY A 201 6.59 -7.39 9.12
C GLY A 201 6.23 -8.88 9.02
N GLY A 202 5.21 -9.29 9.76
CA GLY A 202 4.67 -10.65 9.80
C GLY A 202 3.48 -10.86 8.86
N PRO A 203 2.54 -11.74 9.24
CA PRO A 203 1.46 -12.16 8.37
C PRO A 203 0.46 -11.03 8.12
N GLY A 204 0.47 -10.48 6.93
CA GLY A 204 -0.58 -9.61 6.42
C GLY A 204 -1.69 -10.40 5.74
N ASP A 205 -2.50 -9.70 4.96
CA ASP A 205 -3.44 -10.29 4.01
C ASP A 205 -3.81 -9.27 2.94
N ALA A 206 -4.38 -9.72 1.84
CA ALA A 206 -4.83 -8.86 0.77
C ALA A 206 -6.02 -9.45 0.00
N ILE A 207 -6.68 -8.58 -0.77
CA ILE A 207 -7.62 -8.96 -1.81
C ILE A 207 -7.24 -8.28 -3.12
N VAL A 208 -7.70 -8.83 -4.25
CA VAL A 208 -7.62 -8.16 -5.55
C VAL A 208 -9.02 -8.06 -6.14
N ALA A 209 -9.41 -6.83 -6.50
CA ALA A 209 -10.63 -6.58 -7.26
C ALA A 209 -10.28 -6.34 -8.74
N VAL A 210 -11.15 -6.78 -9.65
CA VAL A 210 -10.88 -6.76 -11.09
C VAL A 210 -12.11 -6.39 -11.91
N SER A 211 -11.86 -5.80 -13.09
CA SER A 211 -12.87 -5.55 -14.12
C SER A 211 -13.42 -6.87 -14.71
N GLU A 212 -14.58 -6.79 -15.32
CA GLU A 212 -15.31 -7.96 -15.87
C GLU A 212 -14.45 -8.84 -16.79
N LYS A 213 -13.62 -8.22 -17.64
CA LYS A 213 -12.73 -8.92 -18.57
C LYS A 213 -11.70 -9.83 -17.91
N LEU A 214 -11.39 -9.63 -16.64
CA LEU A 214 -10.41 -10.42 -15.90
C LEU A 214 -11.03 -11.49 -14.99
N ILE A 215 -12.33 -11.48 -14.77
CA ILE A 215 -13.05 -12.48 -13.94
C ILE A 215 -12.76 -13.92 -14.35
N PRO A 216 -12.77 -14.30 -15.67
CA PRO A 216 -12.51 -15.67 -16.08
C PRO A 216 -11.14 -16.23 -15.66
N PHE A 217 -10.18 -15.34 -15.38
CA PHE A 217 -8.79 -15.69 -15.06
C PHE A 217 -8.49 -15.70 -13.57
N LEU A 218 -9.43 -15.28 -12.70
CA LEU A 218 -9.20 -15.16 -11.26
C LEU A 218 -8.55 -16.41 -10.65
N PRO A 219 -7.61 -16.25 -9.72
CA PRO A 219 -6.89 -17.37 -9.11
C PRO A 219 -7.74 -18.12 -8.09
N GLY A 220 -7.46 -19.42 -7.95
CA GLY A 220 -8.08 -20.27 -6.94
C GLY A 220 -9.56 -20.48 -7.17
N TYR A 221 -10.29 -20.47 -6.08
CA TYR A 221 -11.74 -20.59 -6.08
C TYR A 221 -12.39 -19.27 -5.68
N GLN A 222 -13.49 -18.94 -6.34
CA GLN A 222 -14.40 -17.87 -5.91
C GLN A 222 -15.54 -18.53 -5.13
N ILE A 223 -16.14 -17.80 -4.19
CA ILE A 223 -17.25 -18.34 -3.42
C ILE A 223 -18.56 -17.80 -4.01
N GLU A 224 -19.41 -18.70 -4.43
CA GLU A 224 -20.74 -18.39 -4.97
C GLU A 224 -21.82 -18.81 -3.98
N PHE A 225 -22.92 -18.06 -3.94
CA PHE A 225 -24.11 -18.38 -3.16
C PHE A 225 -25.28 -18.67 -4.09
N ASN A 226 -25.85 -19.86 -4.00
CA ASN A 226 -26.96 -20.31 -4.86
C ASN A 226 -28.35 -20.07 -4.27
N GLY A 227 -28.44 -19.37 -3.12
CA GLY A 227 -29.69 -19.16 -2.39
C GLY A 227 -29.85 -20.10 -1.18
N GLU A 228 -29.09 -21.19 -1.09
CA GLU A 228 -29.14 -22.16 0.00
C GLU A 228 -27.76 -22.37 0.66
N CYS A 229 -26.73 -22.52 -0.15
CA CYS A 229 -25.37 -22.80 0.33
C CYS A 229 -24.30 -22.03 -0.44
N TYR A 230 -23.16 -21.86 0.20
CA TYR A 230 -21.93 -21.26 -0.35
C TYR A 230 -21.07 -22.37 -0.95
N THR A 231 -20.66 -22.20 -2.19
CA THR A 231 -19.89 -23.20 -2.95
C THR A 231 -18.63 -22.58 -3.55
N PRO A 232 -17.46 -23.20 -3.36
CA PRO A 232 -16.25 -22.82 -4.06
C PRO A 232 -16.31 -23.19 -5.55
N VAL A 233 -16.21 -22.20 -6.43
CA VAL A 233 -16.23 -22.38 -7.90
C VAL A 233 -14.92 -21.89 -8.48
N LYS A 234 -14.27 -22.73 -9.28
CA LYS A 234 -13.04 -22.37 -9.98
C LYS A 234 -13.36 -21.74 -11.31
N PRO A 235 -12.88 -20.52 -11.61
CA PRO A 235 -13.04 -19.92 -12.92
C PRO A 235 -12.43 -20.77 -14.03
N GLU A 236 -13.07 -20.80 -15.21
CA GLU A 236 -12.72 -21.69 -16.32
C GLU A 236 -11.27 -21.51 -16.80
N LYS A 237 -10.81 -20.25 -16.91
CA LYS A 237 -9.47 -19.89 -17.37
C LYS A 237 -8.54 -19.49 -16.21
N SER A 238 -8.85 -19.94 -14.98
CA SER A 238 -8.11 -19.57 -13.79
C SER A 238 -6.60 -19.72 -13.96
N ILE A 239 -5.85 -18.70 -13.53
CA ILE A 239 -4.37 -18.72 -13.53
C ILE A 239 -3.76 -19.67 -12.48
N GLY A 240 -4.57 -20.44 -11.79
CA GLY A 240 -4.14 -21.35 -10.71
C GLY A 240 -4.24 -20.71 -9.34
N SER A 241 -3.68 -21.36 -8.33
CA SER A 241 -3.72 -20.87 -6.94
C SER A 241 -2.42 -20.20 -6.57
N PHE A 242 -2.51 -19.04 -5.93
CA PHE A 242 -1.38 -18.34 -5.32
C PHE A 242 -1.19 -18.75 -3.87
N HIS A 243 -2.20 -19.35 -3.30
CA HIS A 243 -2.23 -19.78 -1.92
C HIS A 243 -2.89 -21.16 -1.81
N ARG A 244 -2.49 -21.91 -0.78
CA ARG A 244 -2.94 -23.29 -0.56
C ARG A 244 -4.39 -23.38 -0.08
N HIS A 245 -4.81 -22.43 0.78
CA HIS A 245 -6.13 -22.39 1.42
C HIS A 245 -6.88 -21.11 1.04
N TRP A 246 -7.66 -20.58 1.98
CA TRP A 246 -8.47 -19.38 1.86
C TRP A 246 -7.73 -18.09 2.29
N GLY A 247 -6.42 -18.07 2.23
CA GLY A 247 -5.63 -16.97 2.76
C GLY A 247 -5.41 -17.10 4.28
N ASN A 248 -5.05 -16.01 4.93
CA ASN A 248 -4.98 -15.93 6.38
C ASN A 248 -6.39 -15.74 6.94
N PHE A 249 -7.16 -16.83 7.04
CA PHE A 249 -8.60 -16.79 7.27
C PHE A 249 -9.00 -15.98 8.51
N ALA A 250 -8.27 -16.10 9.61
CA ALA A 250 -8.54 -15.30 10.82
C ALA A 250 -8.43 -13.78 10.57
N HIS A 251 -7.58 -13.35 9.63
CA HIS A 251 -7.50 -11.96 9.21
C HIS A 251 -8.71 -11.54 8.38
N LYS A 252 -9.24 -12.44 7.56
CA LYS A 252 -10.48 -12.20 6.82
C LYS A 252 -11.67 -12.02 7.77
N VAL A 253 -11.75 -12.82 8.83
CA VAL A 253 -12.77 -12.65 9.88
C VAL A 253 -12.63 -11.28 10.57
N ARG A 254 -11.40 -10.84 10.89
CA ARG A 254 -11.16 -9.51 11.47
C ARG A 254 -11.60 -8.39 10.54
N CYS A 255 -11.23 -8.47 9.28
CA CYS A 255 -11.64 -7.51 8.24
C CYS A 255 -13.17 -7.46 8.11
N TYR A 256 -13.81 -8.62 8.03
CA TYR A 256 -15.26 -8.71 7.92
C TYR A 256 -15.97 -8.08 9.13
N ALA A 257 -15.52 -8.40 10.35
CA ALA A 257 -16.05 -7.79 11.57
C ALA A 257 -15.91 -6.26 11.57
N TYR A 258 -14.80 -5.73 11.03
CA TYR A 258 -14.58 -4.30 10.89
C TYR A 258 -15.54 -3.66 9.88
N LEU A 259 -15.70 -4.29 8.70
CA LEU A 259 -16.62 -3.82 7.68
C LEU A 259 -18.08 -3.81 8.17
N LEU A 260 -18.51 -4.87 8.87
CA LEU A 260 -19.84 -4.94 9.48
C LEU A 260 -20.06 -3.82 10.51
N ARG A 261 -19.04 -3.51 11.32
CA ARG A 261 -19.12 -2.44 12.31
C ARG A 261 -19.21 -1.06 11.64
N LEU A 262 -18.47 -0.81 10.58
CA LEU A 262 -18.47 0.48 9.89
C LEU A 262 -19.71 0.68 9.04
N GLY A 263 -20.14 -0.34 8.31
CA GLY A 263 -21.11 -0.19 7.25
C GLY A 263 -20.61 0.74 6.14
N ARG A 264 -21.44 0.95 5.13
CA ARG A 264 -21.09 1.80 3.96
C ARG A 264 -20.70 3.22 4.37
N GLU A 265 -21.49 3.85 5.23
CA GLU A 265 -21.25 5.22 5.68
C GLU A 265 -20.00 5.33 6.56
N GLY A 266 -19.74 4.31 7.39
CA GLY A 266 -18.53 4.26 8.20
C GLY A 266 -17.26 4.15 7.37
N VAL A 267 -17.26 3.37 6.29
CA VAL A 267 -16.12 3.29 5.36
C VAL A 267 -15.82 4.65 4.71
N ARG A 268 -16.85 5.35 4.23
CA ARG A 268 -16.70 6.71 3.68
C ARG A 268 -16.16 7.69 4.72
N ARG A 269 -16.72 7.63 5.93
CA ARG A 269 -16.32 8.51 7.02
C ARG A 269 -14.87 8.24 7.47
N MET A 270 -14.46 6.97 7.52
CA MET A 270 -13.08 6.57 7.79
C MET A 270 -12.11 7.26 6.83
N SER A 271 -12.33 7.12 5.52
CA SER A 271 -11.48 7.77 4.50
C SER A 271 -11.46 9.29 4.63
N ALA A 272 -12.62 9.91 4.83
CA ALA A 272 -12.71 11.36 5.01
C ALA A 272 -11.91 11.84 6.23
N ILE A 273 -11.96 11.10 7.35
CA ILE A 273 -11.22 11.44 8.56
C ILE A 273 -9.72 11.24 8.34
N ALA A 274 -9.28 10.16 7.68
CA ALA A 274 -7.88 9.94 7.36
C ALA A 274 -7.28 11.12 6.55
N VAL A 275 -7.98 11.56 5.52
CA VAL A 275 -7.58 12.73 4.71
C VAL A 275 -7.58 14.02 5.54
N LEU A 276 -8.62 14.23 6.36
CA LEU A 276 -8.73 15.42 7.20
C LEU A 276 -7.59 15.47 8.24
N SER A 277 -7.27 14.37 8.87
CA SER A 277 -6.19 14.25 9.86
C SER A 277 -4.82 14.57 9.24
N ALA A 278 -4.54 14.03 8.04
CA ALA A 278 -3.30 14.33 7.33
C ALA A 278 -3.19 15.81 6.96
N ARG A 279 -4.25 16.39 6.40
CA ARG A 279 -4.27 17.82 6.07
C ARG A 279 -4.13 18.69 7.30
N TYR A 280 -4.76 18.32 8.40
CA TYR A 280 -4.64 19.03 9.67
C TYR A 280 -3.20 19.07 10.17
N LEU A 281 -2.51 17.93 10.19
CA LEU A 281 -1.09 17.87 10.59
C LEU A 281 -0.18 18.59 9.60
N HIS A 282 -0.40 18.42 8.31
CA HIS A 282 0.39 19.12 7.28
C HIS A 282 0.30 20.64 7.46
N GLU A 283 -0.88 21.18 7.66
CA GLU A 283 -1.10 22.61 7.90
C GLU A 283 -0.39 23.11 9.17
N GLN A 284 -0.31 22.28 10.21
CA GLN A 284 0.42 22.60 11.44
C GLN A 284 1.93 22.65 11.29
N LEU A 285 2.49 21.93 10.31
CA LEU A 285 3.92 21.65 10.21
C LEU A 285 4.60 22.25 8.98
N ARG A 286 3.86 22.61 7.93
CA ARG A 286 4.40 23.06 6.64
C ARG A 286 5.19 24.36 6.69
N GLU A 287 5.00 25.19 7.70
CA GLU A 287 5.78 26.42 7.88
C GLU A 287 7.13 26.14 8.54
N ASP A 288 7.21 25.09 9.34
CA ASP A 288 8.42 24.70 10.06
C ASP A 288 9.33 23.81 9.22
N TYR A 289 8.76 22.90 8.43
CA TYR A 289 9.47 21.96 7.58
C TYR A 289 9.25 22.27 6.09
N ALA A 290 10.10 21.73 5.24
CA ALA A 290 9.84 21.68 3.81
C ALA A 290 9.00 20.45 3.46
N THR A 291 8.16 20.55 2.43
CA THR A 291 7.31 19.45 1.94
C THR A 291 7.95 18.80 0.72
N LEU A 292 7.84 17.47 0.58
CA LEU A 292 8.30 16.73 -0.59
C LEU A 292 7.10 16.14 -1.37
N PRO A 293 7.19 15.97 -2.69
CA PRO A 293 8.25 16.45 -3.59
C PRO A 293 8.41 17.99 -3.58
N THR A 294 9.61 18.46 -3.85
CA THR A 294 9.89 19.90 -3.88
C THR A 294 9.04 20.57 -4.97
N GLY A 295 8.31 21.61 -4.59
CA GLY A 295 7.38 22.32 -5.48
C GLY A 295 5.92 21.90 -5.35
N SER A 296 5.63 20.86 -4.54
CA SER A 296 4.28 20.36 -4.32
C SER A 296 3.55 20.98 -3.11
N ASP A 297 4.06 22.09 -2.57
CA ASP A 297 3.49 22.71 -1.35
C ASP A 297 2.03 23.16 -1.49
N ALA A 298 1.63 23.57 -2.71
CA ALA A 298 0.27 23.99 -3.01
C ALA A 298 -0.70 22.81 -3.26
N GLU A 299 -0.17 21.60 -3.46
CA GLU A 299 -0.97 20.43 -3.76
C GLU A 299 -1.70 19.92 -2.51
N PRO A 300 -3.02 19.68 -2.62
CA PRO A 300 -3.77 19.15 -1.51
C PRO A 300 -3.35 17.72 -1.20
N ARG A 301 -2.94 17.46 0.05
CA ARG A 301 -2.60 16.12 0.51
C ARG A 301 -3.85 15.29 0.74
N MET A 302 -3.73 14.00 0.44
CA MET A 302 -4.76 13.02 0.77
C MET A 302 -4.52 12.50 2.20
N HIS A 303 -4.22 11.24 2.40
CA HIS A 303 -4.10 10.58 3.70
C HIS A 303 -2.72 10.69 4.36
N GLU A 304 -1.71 11.09 3.59
CA GLU A 304 -0.31 11.16 4.01
C GLU A 304 0.40 12.34 3.35
N PHE A 305 1.59 12.67 3.86
CA PHE A 305 2.47 13.69 3.30
C PHE A 305 3.91 13.42 3.75
N ILE A 306 4.88 14.01 3.04
CA ILE A 306 6.30 13.85 3.36
C ILE A 306 6.87 15.20 3.74
N LEU A 307 7.50 15.26 4.91
CA LEU A 307 8.27 16.41 5.38
C LEU A 307 9.76 16.14 5.29
N THR A 308 10.55 17.21 5.12
CA THR A 308 12.00 17.19 5.26
C THR A 308 12.48 18.46 5.95
N LEU A 309 13.71 18.44 6.44
CA LEU A 309 14.33 19.64 6.98
C LEU A 309 14.54 20.69 5.90
N LYS A 310 14.45 21.95 6.26
CA LYS A 310 14.89 23.05 5.40
C LYS A 310 16.41 23.05 5.24
N THR A 311 16.90 23.69 4.19
CA THR A 311 18.33 23.71 3.87
C THR A 311 19.19 24.23 5.02
N GLU A 312 18.73 25.28 5.71
CA GLU A 312 19.40 25.85 6.87
C GLU A 312 19.48 24.90 8.06
N ASP A 313 18.48 24.05 8.26
CA ASP A 313 18.43 23.09 9.36
C ASP A 313 19.39 21.91 9.12
N PHE A 314 19.59 21.51 7.85
CA PHE A 314 20.64 20.55 7.50
C PHE A 314 22.04 21.08 7.80
N ALA A 315 22.29 22.39 7.64
CA ALA A 315 23.58 22.99 8.00
C ALA A 315 23.89 22.87 9.50
N ALA A 316 22.87 22.94 10.38
CA ALA A 316 23.05 22.68 11.80
C ALA A 316 23.56 21.27 12.08
N LEU A 317 23.03 20.26 11.37
CA LEU A 317 23.46 18.86 11.50
C LEU A 317 24.87 18.63 10.94
N GLU A 318 25.20 19.24 9.82
CA GLU A 318 26.54 19.16 9.24
C GLU A 318 27.61 19.76 10.17
N SER A 319 27.27 20.80 10.96
CA SER A 319 28.17 21.42 11.93
C SER A 319 28.63 20.46 13.04
N VAL A 320 27.90 19.40 13.31
CA VAL A 320 28.22 18.33 14.28
C VAL A 320 28.69 17.04 13.62
N GLY A 321 28.97 17.06 12.30
CA GLY A 321 29.51 15.94 11.55
C GLY A 321 28.47 14.93 11.05
N LEU A 322 27.17 15.24 11.12
CA LEU A 322 26.11 14.41 10.56
C LEU A 322 25.93 14.73 9.08
N ARG A 323 25.96 13.70 8.23
CA ARG A 323 25.65 13.83 6.81
C ARG A 323 24.15 13.97 6.61
N LYS A 324 23.72 14.66 5.57
CA LYS A 324 22.30 14.78 5.19
C LYS A 324 21.58 13.42 5.09
N ALA A 325 22.25 12.44 4.50
CA ALA A 325 21.68 11.09 4.34
C ALA A 325 21.39 10.36 5.67
N ASP A 326 22.10 10.73 6.73
CA ASP A 326 21.93 10.11 8.05
C ASP A 326 20.87 10.86 8.90
N ALA A 327 20.40 12.03 8.45
CA ALA A 327 19.53 12.90 9.24
C ALA A 327 18.15 12.25 9.52
N ALA A 328 17.46 11.78 8.50
CA ALA A 328 16.11 11.23 8.66
C ALA A 328 16.07 10.00 9.59
N PRO A 329 16.96 9.00 9.48
CA PRO A 329 17.03 7.91 10.46
C PRO A 329 17.34 8.38 11.89
N ARG A 330 18.18 9.40 12.05
CA ARG A 330 18.49 9.96 13.37
C ARG A 330 17.32 10.70 13.98
N ILE A 331 16.62 11.50 13.19
CA ILE A 331 15.38 12.16 13.61
C ILE A 331 14.37 11.11 14.04
N GLY A 332 14.24 9.99 13.29
CA GLY A 332 13.38 8.88 13.67
C GLY A 332 13.66 8.33 15.06
N LYS A 333 14.94 8.30 15.50
CA LYS A 333 15.30 7.87 16.86
C LYS A 333 14.82 8.86 17.94
N LEU A 334 14.79 10.16 17.66
CA LEU A 334 14.28 11.14 18.61
C LEU A 334 12.78 10.99 18.88
N PHE A 335 11.99 10.53 17.91
CA PHE A 335 10.55 10.28 18.16
C PHE A 335 10.32 9.36 19.35
N LEU A 336 11.19 8.37 19.56
CA LEU A 336 11.10 7.46 20.71
C LEU A 336 11.23 8.21 22.04
N ASP A 337 12.08 9.21 22.10
CA ASP A 337 12.28 10.05 23.30
C ASP A 337 11.04 10.91 23.62
N PHE A 338 10.24 11.23 22.62
CA PHE A 338 8.97 11.95 22.78
C PHE A 338 7.76 11.00 22.96
N GLY A 339 8.01 9.69 23.09
CA GLY A 339 6.96 8.68 23.30
C GLY A 339 6.13 8.38 22.08
N PHE A 340 6.69 8.58 20.88
CA PHE A 340 6.08 8.21 19.61
C PHE A 340 6.89 7.14 18.89
N HIS A 341 6.20 6.26 18.20
CA HIS A 341 6.83 5.48 17.15
C HIS A 341 7.17 6.43 16.00
N ALA A 342 8.39 6.31 15.47
CA ALA A 342 8.80 7.15 14.35
C ALA A 342 7.89 6.96 13.14
N PRO A 343 7.62 8.02 12.36
CA PRO A 343 7.05 7.86 11.03
C PRO A 343 8.02 7.08 10.14
N THR A 344 7.57 6.63 8.97
CA THR A 344 8.47 6.03 7.99
C THR A 344 9.53 7.06 7.59
N VAL A 345 10.79 6.72 7.76
CA VAL A 345 11.93 7.62 7.48
C VAL A 345 12.69 7.16 6.24
N ALA A 346 13.25 8.12 5.51
CA ALA A 346 14.07 7.89 4.31
C ALA A 346 13.37 7.09 3.20
N TRP A 347 12.05 7.14 3.14
CA TRP A 347 11.24 6.50 2.11
C TRP A 347 9.92 7.27 1.89
N PRO A 348 9.41 7.42 0.65
CA PRO A 348 10.08 7.14 -0.63
C PRO A 348 11.24 8.09 -0.92
N GLU A 349 11.32 9.19 -0.17
CA GLU A 349 12.34 10.22 -0.30
C GLU A 349 13.45 10.02 0.73
N PRO A 350 14.72 9.93 0.32
CA PRO A 350 15.84 9.61 1.22
C PRO A 350 16.00 10.54 2.42
N LEU A 351 15.53 11.78 2.30
CA LEU A 351 15.58 12.78 3.38
C LEU A 351 14.22 13.01 4.04
N GLY A 352 13.23 12.21 3.70
CA GLY A 352 11.84 12.41 4.07
C GLY A 352 11.43 11.73 5.37
N LEU A 353 10.42 12.33 6.00
CA LEU A 353 9.61 11.78 7.08
C LEU A 353 8.18 11.62 6.53
N MET A 354 7.74 10.41 6.25
CA MET A 354 6.41 10.13 5.72
C MET A 354 5.41 10.01 6.86
N ILE A 355 4.48 10.94 6.94
CA ILE A 355 3.51 11.05 8.03
C ILE A 355 2.13 10.64 7.51
N GLU A 356 1.59 9.57 8.09
CA GLU A 356 0.26 9.04 7.85
C GLU A 356 -0.48 8.88 9.19
N PRO A 357 -1.31 9.87 9.58
CA PRO A 357 -1.98 9.83 10.89
C PRO A 357 -3.14 8.86 10.96
N THR A 358 -3.70 8.44 9.84
CA THR A 358 -4.90 7.62 9.71
C THR A 358 -6.15 8.27 10.30
N GLU A 359 -7.23 7.49 10.46
CA GLU A 359 -8.46 7.91 11.16
C GLU A 359 -8.46 7.55 12.65
N SER A 360 -7.40 6.92 13.13
CA SER A 360 -7.39 6.24 14.44
C SER A 360 -7.14 7.17 15.62
N TYR A 361 -6.59 8.35 15.37
CA TYR A 361 -6.16 9.27 16.41
C TYR A 361 -7.15 10.40 16.68
N SER A 362 -7.28 10.77 17.96
CA SER A 362 -8.03 11.95 18.36
C SER A 362 -7.29 13.23 17.98
N LYS A 363 -8.03 14.35 17.88
CA LYS A 363 -7.39 15.66 17.65
C LYS A 363 -6.32 15.98 18.68
N ALA A 364 -6.54 15.65 19.96
CA ALA A 364 -5.56 15.89 21.02
C ALA A 364 -4.27 15.10 20.82
N GLU A 365 -4.34 13.90 20.30
CA GLU A 365 -3.15 13.10 19.96
C GLU A 365 -2.43 13.66 18.74
N LEU A 366 -3.17 14.14 17.73
CA LEU A 366 -2.58 14.82 16.58
C LEU A 366 -1.86 16.12 17.00
N ASP A 367 -2.47 16.91 17.90
CA ASP A 367 -1.86 18.12 18.45
C ASP A 367 -0.56 17.77 19.19
N ARG A 368 -0.57 16.76 20.07
CA ARG A 368 0.60 16.28 20.79
C ARG A 368 1.71 15.82 19.85
N PHE A 369 1.34 15.12 18.76
CA PHE A 369 2.30 14.72 17.74
C PHE A 369 2.93 15.93 17.04
N ALA A 370 2.12 16.91 16.64
CA ALA A 370 2.62 18.14 16.00
C ALA A 370 3.56 18.92 16.93
N GLU A 371 3.22 19.01 18.23
CA GLU A 371 4.10 19.62 19.24
C GLU A 371 5.44 18.88 19.37
N ALA A 372 5.44 17.55 19.38
CA ALA A 372 6.65 16.73 19.40
C ALA A 372 7.51 16.95 18.16
N VAL A 373 6.92 16.98 16.97
CA VAL A 373 7.63 17.23 15.70
C VAL A 373 8.29 18.62 15.72
N LYS A 374 7.60 19.65 16.22
CA LYS A 374 8.15 21.02 16.38
C LYS A 374 9.27 21.06 17.42
N ALA A 375 9.11 20.37 18.55
CA ALA A 375 10.14 20.29 19.58
C ALA A 375 11.40 19.56 19.08
N ILE A 376 11.25 18.53 18.26
CA ILE A 376 12.37 17.85 17.58
C ILE A 376 13.13 18.82 16.68
N LEU A 377 12.41 19.66 15.90
CA LEU A 377 13.06 20.67 15.06
C LEU A 377 13.81 21.71 15.88
N GLN A 378 13.22 22.18 16.98
CA GLN A 378 13.89 23.10 17.90
C GLN A 378 15.16 22.47 18.48
N LEU A 379 15.10 21.21 18.89
CA LEU A 379 16.26 20.48 19.40
C LEU A 379 17.37 20.35 18.34
N ILE A 380 17.01 20.11 17.07
CA ILE A 380 17.96 20.11 15.95
C ILE A 380 18.67 21.45 15.81
N LYS A 381 17.95 22.56 15.94
CA LYS A 381 18.48 23.92 15.78
C LYS A 381 19.36 24.34 16.95
N GLU A 382 18.97 24.02 18.16
CA GLU A 382 19.64 24.49 19.39
C GLU A 382 20.69 23.50 19.89
N HIS A 383 20.46 22.21 19.75
CA HIS A 383 21.28 21.13 20.29
C HIS A 383 21.45 19.96 19.31
N PRO A 384 22.03 20.18 18.11
CA PRO A 384 22.12 19.14 17.07
C PRO A 384 22.88 17.87 17.50
N GLN A 385 23.73 17.96 18.55
CA GLN A 385 24.44 16.81 19.13
C GLN A 385 23.48 15.75 19.68
N ALA A 386 22.25 16.13 20.07
CA ALA A 386 21.25 15.21 20.57
C ALA A 386 20.88 14.11 19.53
N LEU A 387 20.98 14.40 18.22
CA LEU A 387 20.75 13.40 17.19
C LEU A 387 21.82 12.31 17.15
N ILE A 388 23.06 12.65 17.55
CA ILE A 388 24.16 11.68 17.55
C ILE A 388 23.94 10.62 18.62
N SER A 389 23.42 11.02 19.78
CA SER A 389 23.22 10.15 20.95
C SER A 389 21.81 9.56 21.06
N ALA A 390 20.87 10.01 20.22
CA ALA A 390 19.49 9.49 20.25
C ALA A 390 19.43 7.99 19.88
N PRO A 391 18.48 7.22 20.49
CA PRO A 391 17.50 7.61 21.50
C PRO A 391 18.09 7.66 22.92
N HIS A 392 17.51 8.47 23.83
CA HIS A 392 18.05 8.69 25.18
C HIS A 392 17.27 7.95 26.28
N PHE A 393 16.00 7.63 26.04
CA PHE A 393 15.09 7.10 27.07
C PHE A 393 14.61 5.67 26.78
N THR A 394 15.25 4.97 25.85
CA THR A 394 14.99 3.56 25.57
C THR A 394 16.04 2.66 26.22
N CYS A 395 15.68 1.38 26.44
CA CYS A 395 16.62 0.39 27.02
C CYS A 395 17.76 0.03 26.07
N ILE A 396 17.62 0.29 24.79
CA ILE A 396 18.59 -0.01 23.72
C ILE A 396 18.86 1.28 22.97
N ASP A 397 20.14 1.64 22.83
CA ASP A 397 20.57 2.84 22.11
C ASP A 397 20.41 2.65 20.59
N ARG A 398 21.33 1.88 20.01
CA ARG A 398 21.45 1.70 18.57
C ARG A 398 21.64 0.24 18.24
N VAL A 399 20.98 -0.17 17.17
CA VAL A 399 21.25 -1.45 16.53
C VAL A 399 22.31 -1.25 15.45
N GLU A 400 23.31 -2.09 15.41
CA GLU A 400 24.29 -2.15 14.32
C GLU A 400 23.65 -2.86 13.12
N GLU A 401 22.84 -2.10 12.38
CA GLU A 401 21.98 -2.62 11.31
C GLU A 401 22.76 -3.37 10.22
N VAL A 402 23.98 -2.90 9.92
CA VAL A 402 24.83 -3.53 8.90
C VAL A 402 25.31 -4.89 9.37
N GLU A 403 25.74 -5.02 10.61
CA GLU A 403 26.18 -6.27 11.20
C GLU A 403 25.00 -7.23 11.36
N ALA A 404 23.89 -6.77 11.90
CA ALA A 404 22.67 -7.55 12.08
C ALA A 404 22.11 -8.12 10.76
N ASN A 405 22.31 -7.43 9.64
CA ASN A 405 21.88 -7.92 8.33
C ASN A 405 22.91 -8.80 7.63
N ARG A 406 24.20 -8.68 7.95
CA ARG A 406 25.28 -9.46 7.30
C ARG A 406 25.62 -10.71 8.07
N ASP A 407 25.60 -10.65 9.39
CA ASP A 407 25.93 -11.74 10.29
C ASP A 407 24.71 -12.11 11.14
N VAL A 408 23.76 -12.77 10.50
CA VAL A 408 22.47 -13.12 11.11
C VAL A 408 22.66 -14.24 12.12
N CYS A 409 22.59 -13.92 13.39
CA CYS A 409 22.53 -14.91 14.46
C CYS A 409 21.10 -15.47 14.58
N LEU A 410 20.90 -16.73 14.14
CA LEU A 410 19.60 -17.39 14.16
C LEU A 410 19.35 -18.25 15.40
N SER A 411 20.34 -18.41 16.25
CA SER A 411 20.25 -19.18 17.49
C SER A 411 21.17 -18.59 18.55
N GLU A 412 20.73 -18.62 19.78
CA GLU A 412 21.55 -18.28 20.94
C GLU A 412 21.97 -19.55 21.68
N SER A 413 23.20 -19.61 22.15
CA SER A 413 23.62 -20.71 23.01
C SER A 413 22.86 -20.69 24.32
N LEU A 414 22.32 -21.84 24.72
CA LEU A 414 21.70 -22.02 26.05
C LEU A 414 22.76 -22.27 27.14
N GLU A 415 24.03 -22.19 26.81
CA GLU A 415 25.13 -22.27 27.80
C GLU A 415 25.20 -20.93 28.53
N THR A 416 24.67 -20.89 29.74
CA THR A 416 24.90 -19.84 30.73
C THR A 416 26.01 -20.27 31.68
#